data_4c08e4df76ec1d579d085fb8d6ffece5
#
_entry.id   4c08e4df76ec1d579d085fb8d6ffece5
#
_cell.length_a   1.000
_cell.length_b   1.000
_cell.length_c   1.000
_cell.angle_alpha   90.00
_cell.angle_beta   90.00
_cell.angle_gamma   90.00
#
_symmetry.space_group_name_H-M   'P 1'
#
loop_
_entity.id
_entity.type
_entity.pdbx_description
1 polymer ?
#
loop_
_entity_poly.entity_id
_entity_poly.type
_entity_poly.pdbx_seq_one_letter_code
_entity_poly.pdbx_strand_id
1 'polypeptide(L)'
;MVANFHIHDAEKYRVYEKGFFPILKKHGGSFHTVDDNSETLEGDDKREGRIVIFQFPNEEAARAWWADPDYQALSEHRRAGTQMKFLQLIHGMPPRG
;
A
#
# COMPACT_ATOMS: atom_id res chain seq x y z
N MET A 1 -1.26 -6.58 -2.56
CA MET A 1 -1.92 -5.33 -2.09
C MET A 1 -1.82 -4.25 -3.13
N VAL A 2 -2.90 -3.56 -3.36
CA VAL A 2 -2.94 -2.39 -4.24
C VAL A 2 -3.54 -1.22 -3.47
N ALA A 3 -2.86 -0.08 -3.51
CA ALA A 3 -3.33 1.14 -2.86
C ALA A 3 -3.32 2.30 -3.84
N ASN A 4 -4.32 3.17 -3.71
CA ASN A 4 -4.37 4.44 -4.44
C ASN A 4 -4.72 5.55 -3.46
N PHE A 5 -3.89 6.57 -3.41
CA PHE A 5 -4.10 7.67 -2.48
C PHE A 5 -3.45 8.96 -2.98
N HIS A 6 -3.95 10.08 -2.47
CA HIS A 6 -3.40 11.40 -2.73
C HIS A 6 -2.63 11.87 -1.49
N ILE A 7 -1.38 12.31 -1.68
CA ILE A 7 -0.56 12.85 -0.59
C ILE A 7 -0.79 14.35 -0.53
N HIS A 8 -1.40 14.84 0.58
CA HIS A 8 -1.63 16.27 0.77
C HIS A 8 -0.69 16.88 1.82
N ASP A 9 0.02 16.05 2.60
CA ASP A 9 1.04 16.49 3.55
C ASP A 9 2.24 15.57 3.43
N ALA A 10 3.21 16.00 2.64
CA ALA A 10 4.38 15.18 2.32
C ALA A 10 5.25 14.89 3.55
N GLU A 11 5.29 15.79 4.52
CA GLU A 11 6.11 15.58 5.72
C GLU A 11 5.55 14.46 6.58
N LYS A 12 4.23 14.44 6.78
CA LYS A 12 3.56 13.37 7.53
C LYS A 12 3.68 12.04 6.82
N TYR A 13 3.52 12.04 5.50
CA TYR A 13 3.67 10.83 4.71
C TYR A 13 5.10 10.29 4.76
N ARG A 14 6.10 11.18 4.81
CA ARG A 14 7.50 10.78 4.87
C ARG A 14 7.79 9.99 6.15
N VAL A 15 7.18 10.37 7.28
CA VAL A 15 7.32 9.62 8.54
C VAL A 15 6.80 8.20 8.34
N TYR A 16 5.64 8.06 7.71
CA TYR A 16 5.07 6.75 7.39
C TYR A 16 6.00 5.95 6.46
N GLU A 17 6.47 6.59 5.41
CA GLU A 17 7.31 5.94 4.40
C GLU A 17 8.61 5.39 5.00
N LYS A 18 9.24 6.14 5.90
CA LYS A 18 10.48 5.69 6.56
C LYS A 18 10.28 4.45 7.41
N GLY A 19 9.13 4.34 8.06
CA GLY A 19 8.83 3.20 8.93
C GLY A 19 8.20 2.02 8.21
N PHE A 20 7.72 2.22 6.99
CA PHE A 20 6.96 1.21 6.26
C PHE A 20 7.81 -0.01 5.87
N PHE A 21 8.99 0.23 5.31
CA PHE A 21 9.80 -0.84 4.73
C PHE A 21 10.23 -1.89 5.75
N PRO A 22 10.72 -1.51 6.95
CA PRO A 22 11.09 -2.52 7.94
C PRO A 22 9.93 -3.41 8.37
N ILE A 23 8.72 -2.83 8.50
CA ILE A 23 7.54 -3.60 8.89
C ILE A 23 7.10 -4.52 7.74
N LEU A 24 7.17 -4.03 6.50
CA LEU A 24 6.90 -4.84 5.34
C LEU A 24 7.81 -6.07 5.29
N LYS A 25 9.12 -5.86 5.49
CA LYS A 25 10.10 -6.94 5.50
C LYS A 25 9.86 -7.94 6.63
N LYS A 26 9.47 -7.45 7.79
CA LYS A 26 9.16 -8.29 8.94
C LYS A 26 8.11 -9.37 8.59
N HIS A 27 7.17 -9.04 7.73
CA HIS A 27 6.11 -9.95 7.31
C HIS A 27 6.38 -10.61 5.94
N GLY A 28 7.61 -10.53 5.46
CA GLY A 28 8.00 -11.17 4.20
C GLY A 28 7.52 -10.47 2.96
N GLY A 29 7.08 -9.22 3.10
CA GLY A 29 6.56 -8.45 1.97
C GLY A 29 7.64 -7.82 1.11
N SER A 30 7.27 -7.49 -0.11
CA SER A 30 8.15 -6.80 -1.05
C SER A 30 7.34 -5.84 -1.91
N PHE A 31 7.98 -4.73 -2.31
CA PHE A 31 7.38 -3.80 -3.25
C PHE A 31 7.41 -4.36 -4.66
N HIS A 32 6.34 -4.11 -5.38
CA HIS A 32 6.30 -4.37 -6.81
C HIS A 32 6.48 -3.07 -7.58
N THR A 33 5.71 -2.03 -7.25
CA THR A 33 5.86 -0.73 -7.89
C THR A 33 5.24 0.39 -7.06
N VAL A 34 5.75 1.60 -7.29
CA VAL A 34 5.18 2.86 -6.81
C VAL A 34 5.13 3.79 -8.00
N ASP A 35 3.94 4.28 -8.35
CA ASP A 35 3.77 5.10 -9.54
C ASP A 35 2.92 6.33 -9.22
N ASP A 36 3.48 7.52 -9.48
CA ASP A 36 2.79 8.80 -9.32
C ASP A 36 2.18 9.32 -10.62
N ASN A 37 2.38 8.62 -11.71
CA ASN A 37 1.98 9.07 -13.05
C ASN A 37 1.21 8.01 -13.81
N SER A 38 0.35 7.27 -13.13
CA SER A 38 -0.45 6.24 -13.78
C SER A 38 -1.40 6.88 -14.80
N GLU A 39 -1.65 6.16 -15.88
CA GLU A 39 -2.49 6.64 -16.97
C GLU A 39 -3.73 5.76 -17.08
N THR A 40 -4.90 6.40 -17.04
CA THR A 40 -6.17 5.67 -17.21
C THR A 40 -6.44 5.49 -18.69
N LEU A 41 -6.41 4.25 -19.14
CA LEU A 41 -6.65 3.93 -20.55
C LEU A 41 -8.14 3.78 -20.86
N GLU A 42 -8.93 3.40 -19.88
CA GLU A 42 -10.37 3.20 -20.05
C GLU A 42 -11.06 3.32 -18.70
N GLY A 43 -12.27 3.84 -18.70
CA GLY A 43 -13.07 3.98 -17.50
C GLY A 43 -13.28 5.43 -17.10
N ASP A 44 -14.40 5.69 -16.40
CA ASP A 44 -14.78 7.04 -15.99
C ASP A 44 -14.14 7.47 -14.67
N ASP A 45 -13.70 6.50 -13.86
CA ASP A 45 -13.13 6.77 -12.54
C ASP A 45 -11.61 6.86 -12.63
N LYS A 46 -11.14 8.06 -12.91
CA LYS A 46 -9.69 8.30 -12.98
C LYS A 46 -9.08 8.25 -11.59
N ARG A 47 -8.06 7.43 -11.44
CA ARG A 47 -7.34 7.25 -10.17
C ARG A 47 -6.12 8.15 -10.13
N GLU A 48 -6.34 9.39 -9.73
CA GLU A 48 -5.25 10.34 -9.55
C GLU A 48 -4.48 10.04 -8.27
N GLY A 49 -3.24 10.56 -8.20
CA GLY A 49 -2.38 10.35 -7.05
C GLY A 49 -1.47 9.14 -7.22
N ARG A 50 -0.96 8.65 -6.10
CA ARG A 50 -0.01 7.55 -6.09
C ARG A 50 -0.71 6.20 -6.12
N ILE A 51 -0.18 5.29 -6.93
CA ILE A 51 -0.57 3.88 -6.92
C ILE A 51 0.63 3.08 -6.43
N VAL A 52 0.39 2.23 -5.41
CA VAL A 52 1.43 1.37 -4.84
C VAL A 52 0.96 -0.07 -4.95
N ILE A 53 1.84 -0.92 -5.45
CA ILE A 53 1.59 -2.36 -5.51
C ILE A 53 2.69 -3.05 -4.72
N PHE A 54 2.31 -3.87 -3.75
CA PHE A 54 3.24 -4.65 -2.96
C PHE A 54 2.62 -5.99 -2.65
N GLN A 55 3.46 -6.97 -2.30
CA GLN A 55 2.98 -8.33 -2.15
C GLN A 55 3.56 -9.02 -0.93
N PHE A 56 2.84 -10.01 -0.45
CA PHE A 56 3.26 -10.90 0.63
C PHE A 56 3.31 -12.33 0.09
N PRO A 57 4.06 -13.23 0.74
CA PRO A 57 4.17 -14.60 0.26
C PRO A 57 2.85 -15.37 0.31
N ASN A 58 1.92 -14.96 1.20
CA ASN A 58 0.59 -15.58 1.32
C ASN A 58 -0.37 -14.62 2.01
N GLU A 59 -1.64 -15.00 2.05
CA GLU A 59 -2.68 -14.17 2.66
C GLU A 59 -2.48 -14.00 4.16
N GLU A 60 -2.02 -15.03 4.86
CA GLU A 60 -1.75 -14.94 6.31
C GLU A 60 -0.73 -13.85 6.63
N ALA A 61 0.35 -13.78 5.83
CA ALA A 61 1.37 -12.76 6.02
C ALA A 61 0.80 -11.36 5.80
N ALA A 62 -0.03 -11.18 4.77
CA ALA A 62 -0.68 -9.90 4.49
C ALA A 62 -1.61 -9.48 5.63
N ARG A 63 -2.40 -10.40 6.16
CA ARG A 63 -3.30 -10.10 7.27
C ARG A 63 -2.55 -9.84 8.57
N ALA A 64 -1.45 -10.57 8.81
CA ALA A 64 -0.59 -10.33 9.97
C ALA A 64 0.04 -8.93 9.90
N TRP A 65 0.48 -8.52 8.72
CA TRP A 65 0.99 -7.16 8.49
C TRP A 65 -0.06 -6.11 8.83
N TRP A 66 -1.27 -6.28 8.31
CA TRP A 66 -2.37 -5.33 8.55
C TRP A 66 -2.70 -5.24 10.04
N ALA A 67 -2.71 -6.36 10.75
CA ALA A 67 -3.05 -6.43 12.17
C ALA A 67 -1.88 -6.06 13.10
N ASP A 68 -0.68 -5.89 12.56
CA ASP A 68 0.50 -5.55 13.37
C ASP A 68 0.30 -4.20 14.05
N PRO A 69 0.37 -4.15 15.41
CA PRO A 69 0.18 -2.88 16.12
C PRO A 69 1.19 -1.80 15.70
N ASP A 70 2.41 -2.19 15.36
CA ASP A 70 3.42 -1.24 14.90
C ASP A 70 3.03 -0.63 13.56
N TYR A 71 2.47 -1.45 12.65
CA TYR A 71 1.96 -0.94 11.38
C TYR A 71 0.78 -0.01 11.58
N GLN A 72 -0.18 -0.40 12.42
CA GLN A 72 -1.36 0.42 12.67
C GLN A 72 -0.99 1.77 13.31
N ALA A 73 -0.03 1.78 14.23
CA ALA A 73 0.46 3.01 14.82
C ALA A 73 1.13 3.90 13.76
N LEU A 74 1.96 3.30 12.91
CA LEU A 74 2.63 4.02 11.82
C LEU A 74 1.62 4.59 10.82
N SER A 75 0.53 3.86 10.57
CA SER A 75 -0.52 4.26 9.62
C SER A 75 -1.23 5.55 9.99
N GLU A 76 -1.17 5.98 11.26
CA GLU A 76 -1.76 7.26 11.67
C GLU A 76 -1.10 8.42 10.90
N HIS A 77 0.21 8.34 10.66
CA HIS A 77 0.92 9.36 9.87
C HIS A 77 0.44 9.38 8.42
N ARG A 78 0.20 8.19 7.83
CA ARG A 78 -0.35 8.09 6.48
C ARG A 78 -1.77 8.66 6.44
N ARG A 79 -2.61 8.29 7.38
CA ARG A 79 -4.00 8.78 7.44
C ARG A 79 -4.04 10.30 7.57
N ALA A 80 -3.14 10.86 8.37
CA ALA A 80 -3.05 12.31 8.56
C ALA A 80 -2.52 13.04 7.33
N GLY A 81 -1.67 12.39 6.53
CA GLY A 81 -1.00 13.02 5.39
C GLY A 81 -1.56 12.67 4.01
N THR A 82 -2.54 11.77 3.95
CA THR A 82 -3.08 11.31 2.66
C THR A 82 -4.60 11.23 2.66
N GLN A 83 -5.16 11.26 1.46
CA GLN A 83 -6.55 10.88 1.23
C GLN A 83 -6.53 9.55 0.51
N MET A 84 -6.92 8.48 1.21
CA MET A 84 -6.92 7.13 0.67
C MET A 84 -8.17 6.90 -0.18
N LYS A 85 -7.96 6.51 -1.43
CA LYS A 85 -9.06 6.09 -2.31
C LYS A 85 -9.42 4.64 -2.04
N PHE A 86 -8.40 3.78 -2.01
CA PHE A 86 -8.59 2.39 -1.60
C PHE A 86 -7.25 1.77 -1.22
N LEU A 87 -7.35 0.75 -0.38
CA LEU A 87 -6.28 -0.19 -0.07
C LEU A 87 -6.92 -1.56 -0.09
N GLN A 88 -6.56 -2.39 -1.07
CA GLN A 88 -7.22 -3.67 -1.28
C GLN A 88 -6.25 -4.83 -1.23
N LEU A 89 -6.69 -5.89 -0.59
CA LEU A 89 -6.02 -7.19 -0.64
C LEU A 89 -6.60 -7.95 -1.81
N ILE A 90 -5.77 -8.20 -2.82
CA ILE A 90 -6.18 -9.01 -3.96
C ILE A 90 -5.37 -10.31 -3.96
N HIS A 91 -5.94 -11.32 -4.55
CA HIS A 91 -5.32 -12.66 -4.58
C HIS A 91 -4.66 -12.87 -5.93
N GLY A 92 -3.47 -13.48 -5.90
CA GLY A 92 -2.79 -13.86 -7.12
C GLY A 92 -3.49 -15.05 -7.78
N MET A 93 -3.14 -15.31 -9.01
CA MET A 93 -3.65 -16.49 -9.71
C MET A 93 -3.11 -17.74 -9.03
N PRO A 94 -3.96 -18.76 -8.85
CA PRO A 94 -3.45 -20.02 -8.30
C PRO A 94 -2.44 -20.64 -9.26
N PRO A 95 -1.43 -21.36 -8.73
CA PRO A 95 -0.46 -22.01 -9.60
C PRO A 95 -1.15 -23.04 -10.50
N ARG A 96 -0.70 -23.11 -11.73
CA ARG A 96 -1.15 -24.13 -12.66
C ARG A 96 -0.48 -25.45 -12.27
N GLY A 97 -1.30 -26.37 -11.84
CA GLY A 97 -0.77 -27.67 -11.39
C GLY A 97 -1.27 -28.80 -12.20
#